data_c6c344761eb840988ba8b781a9bd8f47
#
_entry.id   c6c344761eb840988ba8b781a9bd8f47
#
_cell.length_a   1.000
_cell.length_b   1.000
_cell.length_c   1.000
_cell.angle_alpha   90.00
_cell.angle_beta   90.00
_cell.angle_gamma   90.00
#
_symmetry.space_group_name_H-M   'P 1'
#
loop_
_entity.id
_entity.type
_entity.pdbx_description
1 polymer ?
#
loop_
_entity_poly.entity_id
_entity_poly.type
_entity_poly.pdbx_seq_one_letter_code
_entity_poly.pdbx_strand_id
1 'polypeptide(L)'
;MKFYTNVQLIGNQFLVRGVENGRRYEHRDEFFPTLFVKSKGKAKYKTLSGESVEAIHPGTVRDCRDFYKKYDDVEGFEIYGNDRYIYQYISEKYPEDEIKFDISKVKLVTLDIEVASEQGFPDVESCVEEILAITIQDYTTKQIVTWGVKPFKNDRKDVTYYHCPTEYDLLNNFINYWMRDVPDVITGWNIQLYDIPYICLLYTSPSPRDRQKSRMPSSA
;
A
#
# COMPACT_ATOMS: atom_id res chain seq x y z
N MET A 1 0.31 -3.39 24.52
CA MET A 1 -0.26 -2.43 23.55
C MET A 1 -0.20 -3.09 22.16
N LYS A 2 -1.35 -3.08 21.47
CA LYS A 2 -1.51 -3.64 20.11
C LYS A 2 -2.23 -2.61 19.25
N PHE A 3 -1.71 -2.32 18.06
CA PHE A 3 -2.37 -1.46 17.07
C PHE A 3 -1.96 -1.89 15.64
N TYR A 4 -2.81 -1.59 14.68
CA TYR A 4 -2.49 -1.82 13.27
C TYR A 4 -1.87 -0.55 12.66
N THR A 5 -1.00 -0.74 11.67
CA THR A 5 -0.45 0.33 10.83
C THR A 5 -1.04 0.30 9.42
N ASN A 6 -1.43 -0.88 8.96
CA ASN A 6 -2.11 -1.07 7.68
C ASN A 6 -2.99 -2.32 7.71
N VAL A 7 -4.16 -2.22 7.07
CA VAL A 7 -5.04 -3.36 6.76
C VAL A 7 -5.45 -3.24 5.30
N GLN A 8 -5.12 -4.23 4.50
CA GLN A 8 -5.44 -4.27 3.08
C GLN A 8 -6.15 -5.57 2.73
N LEU A 9 -7.20 -5.48 1.92
CA LEU A 9 -7.93 -6.64 1.40
C LEU A 9 -7.44 -6.99 0.00
N ILE A 10 -6.90 -8.20 -0.18
CA ILE A 10 -6.51 -8.76 -1.47
C ILE A 10 -7.27 -10.07 -1.69
N GLY A 11 -8.21 -10.06 -2.63
CA GLY A 11 -9.13 -11.18 -2.81
C GLY A 11 -9.99 -11.39 -1.57
N ASN A 12 -9.81 -12.53 -0.88
CA ASN A 12 -10.48 -12.88 0.37
C ASN A 12 -9.57 -12.76 1.60
N GLN A 13 -8.30 -12.38 1.42
CA GLN A 13 -7.31 -12.31 2.50
C GLN A 13 -7.08 -10.87 2.96
N PHE A 14 -7.03 -10.69 4.26
CA PHE A 14 -6.64 -9.44 4.90
C PHE A 14 -5.15 -9.46 5.20
N LEU A 15 -4.39 -8.56 4.56
CA LEU A 15 -2.99 -8.33 4.89
C LEU A 15 -2.94 -7.30 5.99
N VAL A 16 -2.39 -7.69 7.13
CA VAL A 16 -2.38 -6.87 8.33
C VAL A 16 -0.95 -6.59 8.74
N ARG A 17 -0.63 -5.33 8.90
CA ARG A 17 0.60 -4.86 9.54
C ARG A 17 0.25 -4.11 10.80
N GLY A 18 1.11 -4.22 11.79
CA GLY A 18 0.90 -3.51 13.05
C GLY A 18 2.06 -3.67 14.01
N VAL A 19 1.80 -3.22 15.24
CA VAL A 19 2.73 -3.34 16.36
C VAL A 19 2.04 -4.03 17.52
N GLU A 20 2.68 -5.05 18.09
CA GLU A 20 2.24 -5.74 19.30
C GLU A 20 3.42 -5.89 20.26
N ASN A 21 3.23 -5.42 21.49
CA ASN A 21 4.28 -5.44 22.53
C ASN A 21 5.60 -4.77 22.08
N GLY A 22 5.49 -3.68 21.31
CA GLY A 22 6.61 -2.91 20.80
C GLY A 22 7.35 -3.54 19.61
N ARG A 23 6.86 -4.66 19.07
CA ARG A 23 7.42 -5.32 17.89
C ARG A 23 6.48 -5.22 16.70
N ARG A 24 7.01 -4.89 15.55
CA ARG A 24 6.26 -4.90 14.28
C ARG A 24 5.91 -6.33 13.90
N TYR A 25 4.70 -6.52 13.37
CA TYR A 25 4.24 -7.79 12.83
C TYR A 25 3.57 -7.61 11.46
N GLU A 26 3.57 -8.67 10.71
CA GLU A 26 2.83 -8.80 9.45
C GLU A 26 2.24 -10.21 9.38
N HIS A 27 0.97 -10.31 9.03
CA HIS A 27 0.33 -11.60 8.80
C HIS A 27 -0.80 -11.49 7.78
N ARG A 28 -1.23 -12.64 7.28
CA ARG A 28 -2.45 -12.78 6.48
C ARG A 28 -3.51 -13.42 7.35
N ASP A 29 -4.72 -12.90 7.26
CA ASP A 29 -5.87 -13.39 8.01
C ASP A 29 -7.06 -13.63 7.09
N GLU A 30 -7.90 -14.59 7.46
CA GLU A 30 -9.20 -14.81 6.85
C GLU A 30 -10.27 -14.18 7.74
N PHE A 31 -11.25 -13.58 7.13
CA PHE A 31 -12.34 -12.94 7.83
C PHE A 31 -13.65 -13.15 7.08
N PHE A 32 -14.68 -13.49 7.82
CA PHE A 32 -16.02 -13.75 7.30
C PHE A 32 -16.94 -12.59 7.71
N PRO A 33 -17.22 -11.65 6.78
CA PRO A 33 -18.00 -10.47 7.12
C PRO A 33 -19.43 -10.81 7.55
N THR A 34 -19.97 -9.98 8.43
CA THR A 34 -21.38 -10.03 8.85
C THR A 34 -22.19 -9.05 8.02
N LEU A 35 -23.25 -9.52 7.41
CA LEU A 35 -24.30 -8.72 6.79
C LEU A 35 -25.58 -8.81 7.63
N PHE A 36 -26.53 -7.94 7.35
CA PHE A 36 -27.82 -7.95 8.05
C PHE A 36 -28.95 -7.89 7.04
N VAL A 37 -30.05 -8.56 7.36
CA VAL A 37 -31.28 -8.53 6.58
C VAL A 37 -32.45 -8.22 7.50
N LYS A 38 -33.56 -7.74 6.94
CA LYS A 38 -34.76 -7.41 7.70
C LYS A 38 -35.29 -8.64 8.45
N SER A 39 -35.47 -8.50 9.76
CA SER A 39 -36.03 -9.59 10.58
C SER A 39 -37.54 -9.54 10.60
N LYS A 40 -38.17 -10.71 10.52
CA LYS A 40 -39.64 -10.86 10.64
C LYS A 40 -40.14 -10.85 12.09
N GLY A 41 -39.21 -10.76 13.08
CA GLY A 41 -39.53 -10.85 14.50
C GLY A 41 -38.74 -9.89 15.37
N LYS A 42 -38.74 -10.14 16.68
CA LYS A 42 -37.85 -9.42 17.61
C LYS A 42 -36.41 -9.84 17.33
N ALA A 43 -35.58 -8.90 16.92
CA ALA A 43 -34.17 -9.14 16.67
C ALA A 43 -33.29 -8.37 17.65
N LYS A 44 -32.06 -8.87 17.83
CA LYS A 44 -31.05 -8.26 18.70
C LYS A 44 -30.54 -6.94 18.12
N TYR A 45 -30.52 -6.83 16.80
CA TYR A 45 -29.94 -5.70 16.08
C TYR A 45 -31.03 -4.83 15.47
N LYS A 46 -30.70 -3.55 15.32
CA LYS A 46 -31.57 -2.55 14.67
C LYS A 46 -30.76 -1.73 13.68
N THR A 47 -31.38 -1.28 12.62
CA THR A 47 -30.83 -0.25 11.73
C THR A 47 -30.78 1.11 12.46
N LEU A 48 -30.11 2.09 11.87
CA LEU A 48 -30.10 3.47 12.36
C LEU A 48 -31.50 4.09 12.38
N SER A 49 -32.40 3.63 11.51
CA SER A 49 -33.82 4.02 11.46
C SER A 49 -34.71 3.26 12.46
N GLY A 50 -34.14 2.28 13.21
CA GLY A 50 -34.84 1.54 14.26
C GLY A 50 -35.53 0.25 13.80
N GLU A 51 -35.39 -0.14 12.53
CA GLU A 51 -35.94 -1.40 12.01
C GLU A 51 -35.17 -2.61 12.56
N SER A 52 -35.89 -3.69 12.85
CA SER A 52 -35.30 -4.91 13.36
C SER A 52 -34.60 -5.68 12.25
N VAL A 53 -33.34 -6.04 12.45
CA VAL A 53 -32.52 -6.80 11.51
C VAL A 53 -31.84 -7.99 12.20
N GLU A 54 -31.60 -9.05 11.42
CA GLU A 54 -30.87 -10.24 11.87
C GLU A 54 -29.55 -10.37 11.11
N ALA A 55 -28.53 -10.84 11.83
CA ALA A 55 -27.21 -11.05 11.26
C ALA A 55 -27.18 -12.31 10.39
N ILE A 56 -26.55 -12.22 9.23
CA ILE A 56 -26.28 -13.34 8.34
C ILE A 56 -24.79 -13.40 8.02
N HIS A 57 -24.30 -14.60 7.74
CA HIS A 57 -22.90 -14.88 7.41
C HIS A 57 -22.84 -15.64 6.08
N PRO A 58 -22.84 -14.96 4.92
CA PRO A 58 -22.80 -15.62 3.62
C PRO A 58 -21.51 -16.42 3.39
N GLY A 59 -20.43 -16.08 4.07
CA GLY A 59 -19.12 -16.71 3.96
C GLY A 59 -17.98 -15.70 3.82
N THR A 60 -17.08 -15.94 2.86
CA THR A 60 -15.94 -15.07 2.56
C THR A 60 -16.38 -13.71 2.02
N VAL A 61 -15.43 -12.78 1.88
CA VAL A 61 -15.69 -11.47 1.23
C VAL A 61 -16.31 -11.64 -0.16
N ARG A 62 -15.85 -12.64 -0.92
CA ARG A 62 -16.41 -12.95 -2.24
C ARG A 62 -17.86 -13.42 -2.12
N ASP A 63 -18.15 -14.33 -1.20
CA ASP A 63 -19.51 -14.84 -0.99
C ASP A 63 -20.48 -13.71 -0.57
N CYS A 64 -20.00 -12.77 0.27
CA CYS A 64 -20.77 -11.58 0.63
C CYS A 64 -21.05 -10.66 -0.58
N ARG A 65 -20.08 -10.46 -1.46
CA ARG A 65 -20.27 -9.67 -2.69
C ARG A 65 -21.23 -10.36 -3.67
N ASP A 66 -21.12 -11.68 -3.80
CA ASP A 66 -22.00 -12.47 -4.65
C ASP A 66 -23.42 -12.50 -4.08
N PHE A 67 -23.55 -12.51 -2.73
CA PHE A 67 -24.83 -12.37 -2.06
C PHE A 67 -25.48 -11.01 -2.35
N TYR A 68 -24.74 -9.91 -2.26
CA TYR A 68 -25.24 -8.59 -2.66
C TYR A 68 -25.76 -8.59 -4.09
N LYS A 69 -24.94 -9.02 -5.06
CA LYS A 69 -25.33 -9.07 -6.48
C LYS A 69 -26.57 -9.91 -6.75
N LYS A 70 -26.73 -11.01 -6.00
CA LYS A 70 -27.87 -11.91 -6.17
C LYS A 70 -29.19 -11.30 -5.72
N TYR A 71 -29.17 -10.43 -4.73
CA TYR A 71 -30.37 -9.91 -4.09
C TYR A 71 -30.57 -8.40 -4.25
N ASP A 72 -29.67 -7.70 -4.94
CA ASP A 72 -29.70 -6.24 -5.16
C ASP A 72 -30.97 -5.79 -5.90
N ASP A 73 -31.43 -6.58 -6.88
CA ASP A 73 -32.62 -6.30 -7.69
C ASP A 73 -33.89 -6.96 -7.13
N VAL A 74 -33.85 -7.57 -5.94
CA VAL A 74 -35.03 -8.26 -5.38
C VAL A 74 -35.89 -7.26 -4.59
N GLU A 75 -37.06 -6.93 -5.12
CA GLU A 75 -37.98 -5.99 -4.49
C GLU A 75 -38.35 -6.41 -3.05
N GLY A 76 -38.19 -5.50 -2.10
CA GLY A 76 -38.51 -5.73 -0.69
C GLY A 76 -37.45 -6.54 0.08
N PHE A 77 -36.32 -6.90 -0.55
CA PHE A 77 -35.21 -7.55 0.12
C PHE A 77 -34.04 -6.57 0.26
N GLU A 78 -33.87 -6.04 1.45
CA GLU A 78 -32.82 -5.06 1.76
C GLU A 78 -31.69 -5.71 2.53
N ILE A 79 -30.45 -5.44 2.11
CA ILE A 79 -29.22 -5.90 2.78
C ILE A 79 -28.59 -4.70 3.46
N TYR A 80 -28.32 -4.85 4.74
CA TYR A 80 -27.67 -3.84 5.58
C TYR A 80 -26.30 -4.33 6.01
N GLY A 81 -25.45 -3.39 6.38
CA GLY A 81 -24.11 -3.65 6.86
C GLY A 81 -23.09 -2.75 6.15
N ASN A 82 -21.83 -2.86 6.53
CA ASN A 82 -20.77 -2.10 5.92
C ASN A 82 -20.11 -2.95 4.82
N ASP A 83 -20.25 -2.55 3.57
CA ASP A 83 -19.63 -3.18 2.40
C ASP A 83 -18.12 -2.97 2.32
N ARG A 84 -17.60 -2.04 3.10
CA ARG A 84 -16.16 -1.83 3.28
C ARG A 84 -15.64 -2.79 4.36
N TYR A 85 -15.46 -4.04 4.03
CA TYR A 85 -15.12 -5.13 4.95
C TYR A 85 -13.82 -4.92 5.75
N ILE A 86 -12.92 -4.06 5.29
CA ILE A 86 -11.73 -3.65 6.07
C ILE A 86 -12.15 -3.03 7.40
N TYR A 87 -13.19 -2.20 7.43
CA TYR A 87 -13.66 -1.57 8.67
C TYR A 87 -14.36 -2.56 9.60
N GLN A 88 -15.09 -3.54 9.05
CA GLN A 88 -15.64 -4.63 9.86
C GLN A 88 -14.50 -5.43 10.52
N TYR A 89 -13.48 -5.81 9.73
CA TYR A 89 -12.30 -6.49 10.23
C TYR A 89 -11.62 -5.71 11.37
N ILE A 90 -11.35 -4.42 11.16
CA ILE A 90 -10.70 -3.56 12.16
C ILE A 90 -11.56 -3.49 13.43
N SER A 91 -12.86 -3.25 13.30
CA SER A 91 -13.79 -3.15 14.44
C SER A 91 -13.85 -4.44 15.27
N GLU A 92 -13.74 -5.61 14.63
CA GLU A 92 -13.77 -6.90 15.33
C GLU A 92 -12.43 -7.28 15.96
N LYS A 93 -11.32 -7.05 15.24
CA LYS A 93 -9.99 -7.45 15.70
C LYS A 93 -9.35 -6.45 16.66
N TYR A 94 -9.82 -5.22 16.66
CA TYR A 94 -9.36 -4.13 17.53
C TYR A 94 -10.57 -3.46 18.19
N PRO A 95 -11.26 -4.17 19.11
CA PRO A 95 -12.55 -3.74 19.67
C PRO A 95 -12.44 -2.61 20.71
N GLU A 96 -11.26 -2.09 20.98
CA GLU A 96 -11.08 -0.98 21.92
C GLU A 96 -11.64 0.31 21.33
N ASP A 97 -12.33 1.12 22.15
CA ASP A 97 -12.91 2.41 21.74
C ASP A 97 -11.83 3.40 21.30
N GLU A 98 -10.62 3.28 21.86
CA GLU A 98 -9.46 4.07 21.49
C GLU A 98 -8.23 3.19 21.31
N ILE A 99 -7.73 3.11 20.06
CA ILE A 99 -6.50 2.41 19.76
C ILE A 99 -5.32 3.31 20.16
N LYS A 100 -4.58 2.91 21.18
CA LYS A 100 -3.38 3.61 21.62
C LYS A 100 -2.26 3.41 20.59
N PHE A 101 -1.99 4.48 19.88
CA PHE A 101 -1.00 4.52 18.79
C PHE A 101 0.33 5.11 19.27
N ASP A 102 1.43 4.47 18.92
CA ASP A 102 2.80 4.96 19.22
C ASP A 102 3.58 5.13 17.93
N ILE A 103 3.71 6.38 17.46
CA ILE A 103 4.43 6.73 16.24
C ILE A 103 5.91 6.30 16.28
N SER A 104 6.53 6.23 17.46
CA SER A 104 7.93 5.82 17.60
C SER A 104 8.17 4.35 17.20
N LYS A 105 7.13 3.55 17.10
CA LYS A 105 7.14 2.14 16.68
C LYS A 105 6.76 1.94 15.22
N VAL A 106 6.33 3.00 14.55
CA VAL A 106 5.96 2.97 13.14
C VAL A 106 7.15 3.41 12.30
N LYS A 107 7.56 2.58 11.35
CA LYS A 107 8.58 2.98 10.39
C LYS A 107 7.95 3.83 9.30
N LEU A 108 8.10 5.14 9.42
CA LEU A 108 7.68 6.13 8.44
C LEU A 108 8.91 6.66 7.71
N VAL A 109 8.89 6.63 6.39
CA VAL A 109 9.95 7.18 5.54
C VAL A 109 9.38 8.19 4.54
N THR A 110 10.15 9.23 4.27
CA THR A 110 9.96 10.10 3.10
C THR A 110 10.81 9.56 1.98
N LEU A 111 10.25 9.48 0.77
CA LEU A 111 10.92 9.03 -0.44
C LEU A 111 10.84 10.12 -1.50
N ASP A 112 11.90 10.26 -2.27
CA ASP A 112 12.00 11.18 -3.40
C ASP A 112 12.96 10.61 -4.46
N ILE A 113 12.69 10.87 -5.75
CA ILE A 113 13.57 10.48 -6.85
C ILE A 113 13.97 11.68 -7.70
N GLU A 114 15.19 11.65 -8.23
CA GLU A 114 15.66 12.58 -9.24
C GLU A 114 15.80 11.84 -10.56
N VAL A 115 15.14 12.34 -11.60
CA VAL A 115 15.14 11.76 -12.94
C VAL A 115 15.76 12.73 -13.91
N ALA A 116 16.52 12.22 -14.91
CA ALA A 116 17.03 13.04 -15.99
C ALA A 116 15.87 13.71 -16.76
N SER A 117 16.10 14.89 -17.31
CA SER A 117 15.08 15.67 -18.00
C SER A 117 15.60 16.28 -19.32
N GLU A 118 16.30 15.46 -20.11
CA GLU A 118 16.90 15.94 -21.35
C GLU A 118 15.86 16.31 -22.42
N GLN A 119 14.69 15.67 -22.38
CA GLN A 119 13.59 15.87 -23.34
C GLN A 119 12.36 16.54 -22.73
N GLY A 120 12.51 17.22 -21.60
CA GLY A 120 11.41 17.86 -20.85
C GLY A 120 11.06 17.08 -19.58
N PHE A 121 9.87 17.33 -19.02
CA PHE A 121 9.45 16.66 -17.79
C PHE A 121 9.27 15.16 -18.04
N PRO A 122 9.93 14.27 -17.24
CA PRO A 122 9.89 12.85 -17.48
C PRO A 122 8.49 12.26 -17.27
N ASP A 123 8.01 11.53 -18.27
CA ASP A 123 6.71 10.88 -18.23
C ASP A 123 6.80 9.48 -17.60
N VAL A 124 5.88 9.19 -16.66
CA VAL A 124 5.83 7.92 -15.94
C VAL A 124 5.47 6.74 -16.86
N GLU A 125 4.59 6.95 -17.84
CA GLU A 125 4.14 5.85 -18.70
C GLU A 125 5.24 5.35 -19.63
N SER A 126 6.07 6.25 -20.12
CA SER A 126 7.18 5.94 -21.02
C SER A 126 8.47 5.54 -20.30
N CYS A 127 8.75 6.13 -19.13
CA CYS A 127 9.96 5.91 -18.32
C CYS A 127 11.26 5.94 -19.14
N VAL A 128 11.37 6.88 -20.08
CA VAL A 128 12.52 6.93 -21.00
C VAL A 128 13.76 7.54 -20.38
N GLU A 129 13.59 8.42 -19.40
CA GLU A 129 14.69 9.11 -18.73
C GLU A 129 15.25 8.30 -17.56
N GLU A 130 16.54 8.45 -17.31
CA GLU A 130 17.27 7.70 -16.28
C GLU A 130 16.99 8.25 -14.88
N ILE A 131 16.77 7.37 -13.88
CA ILE A 131 16.81 7.77 -12.47
C ILE A 131 18.25 8.08 -12.08
N LEU A 132 18.49 9.31 -11.69
CA LEU A 132 19.80 9.81 -11.28
C LEU A 132 20.08 9.60 -9.80
N ALA A 133 19.02 9.66 -8.96
CA ALA A 133 19.11 9.43 -7.53
C ALA A 133 17.79 8.94 -6.95
N ILE A 134 17.87 8.14 -5.89
CA ILE A 134 16.75 7.79 -5.00
C ILE A 134 17.17 8.17 -3.59
N THR A 135 16.35 8.92 -2.89
CA THR A 135 16.60 9.35 -1.52
C THR A 135 15.49 8.91 -0.60
N ILE A 136 15.82 8.39 0.56
CA ILE A 136 14.88 8.16 1.65
C ILE A 136 15.36 8.84 2.92
N GLN A 137 14.40 9.35 3.71
CA GLN A 137 14.66 9.84 5.06
C GLN A 137 13.77 9.09 6.05
N ASP A 138 14.36 8.51 7.07
CA ASP A 138 13.63 7.94 8.20
C ASP A 138 13.10 9.06 9.11
N TYR A 139 11.78 9.04 9.37
CA TYR A 139 11.13 10.10 10.15
C TYR A 139 11.59 10.13 11.60
N THR A 140 11.86 8.98 12.19
CA THR A 140 12.22 8.86 13.62
C THR A 140 13.67 9.22 13.86
N THR A 141 14.58 8.62 13.07
CA THR A 141 16.03 8.79 13.24
C THR A 141 16.57 10.03 12.52
N LYS A 142 15.82 10.58 11.57
CA LYS A 142 16.22 11.66 10.65
C LYS A 142 17.40 11.31 9.75
N GLN A 143 17.82 10.04 9.75
CA GLN A 143 18.87 9.57 8.84
C GLN A 143 18.38 9.60 7.40
N ILE A 144 19.24 10.06 6.52
CA ILE A 144 19.01 10.14 5.08
C ILE A 144 19.91 9.11 4.40
N VAL A 145 19.35 8.35 3.48
CA VAL A 145 20.09 7.44 2.62
C VAL A 145 19.80 7.79 1.18
N THR A 146 20.86 8.00 0.40
CA THR A 146 20.74 8.33 -1.03
C THR A 146 21.57 7.37 -1.85
N TRP A 147 20.99 6.84 -2.91
CA TRP A 147 21.66 6.12 -3.99
C TRP A 147 21.71 7.03 -5.20
N GLY A 148 22.87 7.21 -5.80
CA GLY A 148 23.01 8.10 -6.97
C GLY A 148 24.02 7.60 -7.97
N VAL A 149 23.80 7.89 -9.26
CA VAL A 149 24.62 7.44 -10.39
C VAL A 149 25.90 8.28 -10.57
N LYS A 150 26.00 9.42 -9.90
CA LYS A 150 27.19 10.28 -9.96
C LYS A 150 27.93 10.28 -8.64
N PRO A 151 29.29 10.34 -8.64
CA PRO A 151 30.06 10.50 -7.40
C PRO A 151 29.64 11.78 -6.66
N PHE A 152 29.43 11.65 -5.36
CA PHE A 152 29.11 12.78 -4.49
C PHE A 152 29.90 12.67 -3.18
N LYS A 153 30.59 13.75 -2.82
CA LYS A 153 31.27 13.85 -1.53
C LYS A 153 30.30 14.45 -0.51
N ASN A 154 30.03 13.69 0.53
CA ASN A 154 29.13 14.10 1.59
C ASN A 154 29.90 14.31 2.91
N ASP A 155 29.74 15.48 3.50
CA ASP A 155 30.37 15.84 4.80
C ASP A 155 29.35 15.80 5.98
N ARG A 156 28.05 15.51 5.70
CA ARG A 156 26.99 15.41 6.71
C ARG A 156 26.98 14.03 7.36
N LYS A 157 26.91 13.99 8.70
CA LYS A 157 26.87 12.73 9.48
C LYS A 157 25.53 12.02 9.44
N ASP A 158 24.45 12.72 9.15
CA ASP A 158 23.10 12.23 9.04
C ASP A 158 22.74 11.71 7.63
N VAL A 159 23.66 11.79 6.68
CA VAL A 159 23.48 11.35 5.29
C VAL A 159 24.45 10.22 4.96
N THR A 160 23.93 9.13 4.47
CA THR A 160 24.69 8.03 3.84
C THR A 160 24.48 8.07 2.34
N TYR A 161 25.56 8.20 1.58
CA TYR A 161 25.50 8.21 0.13
C TYR A 161 26.15 6.95 -0.45
N TYR A 162 25.42 6.27 -1.32
CA TYR A 162 25.90 5.11 -2.08
C TYR A 162 26.05 5.50 -3.56
N HIS A 163 27.29 5.54 -4.05
CA HIS A 163 27.57 5.71 -5.46
C HIS A 163 27.26 4.41 -6.21
N CYS A 164 26.39 4.46 -7.19
CA CYS A 164 25.99 3.36 -8.04
C CYS A 164 26.37 3.72 -9.49
N PRO A 165 27.32 3.01 -10.15
CA PRO A 165 27.84 3.40 -11.46
C PRO A 165 26.77 3.44 -12.57
N THR A 166 25.69 2.70 -12.41
CA THR A 166 24.58 2.62 -13.36
C THR A 166 23.22 2.71 -12.66
N GLU A 167 22.18 3.08 -13.40
CA GLU A 167 20.79 3.02 -12.90
C GLU A 167 20.40 1.61 -12.44
N TYR A 168 20.87 0.58 -13.13
CA TYR A 168 20.66 -0.82 -12.73
C TYR A 168 21.23 -1.10 -11.33
N ASP A 169 22.46 -0.66 -11.07
CA ASP A 169 23.08 -0.82 -9.76
C ASP A 169 22.33 0.00 -8.69
N LEU A 170 21.87 1.21 -9.04
CA LEU A 170 21.08 2.07 -8.17
C LEU A 170 19.79 1.39 -7.76
N LEU A 171 19.00 0.91 -8.72
CA LEU A 171 17.73 0.23 -8.45
C LEU A 171 17.93 -1.04 -7.62
N ASN A 172 18.91 -1.88 -7.96
CA ASN A 172 19.18 -3.11 -7.21
C ASN A 172 19.62 -2.83 -5.77
N ASN A 173 20.52 -1.86 -5.55
CA ASN A 173 20.96 -1.49 -4.21
C ASN A 173 19.80 -0.92 -3.38
N PHE A 174 18.99 -0.04 -3.97
CA PHE A 174 17.80 0.50 -3.33
C PHE A 174 16.81 -0.61 -2.94
N ILE A 175 16.43 -1.49 -3.86
CA ILE A 175 15.47 -2.57 -3.59
C ILE A 175 16.02 -3.54 -2.55
N ASN A 176 17.29 -3.92 -2.61
CA ASN A 176 17.90 -4.77 -1.60
C ASN A 176 17.89 -4.13 -0.20
N TYR A 177 18.10 -2.82 -0.11
CA TYR A 177 17.98 -2.09 1.15
C TYR A 177 16.53 -2.06 1.63
N TRP A 178 15.59 -1.73 0.73
CA TRP A 178 14.15 -1.66 1.00
C TRP A 178 13.58 -2.97 1.53
N MET A 179 13.95 -4.09 0.91
CA MET A 179 13.43 -5.43 1.27
C MET A 179 13.94 -5.94 2.61
N ARG A 180 15.01 -5.38 3.17
CA ARG A 180 15.51 -5.77 4.51
C ARG A 180 14.60 -5.32 5.64
N ASP A 181 13.96 -4.17 5.47
CA ASP A 181 13.06 -3.60 6.46
C ASP A 181 12.06 -2.64 5.80
N VAL A 182 11.01 -3.23 5.21
CA VAL A 182 9.94 -2.49 4.49
C VAL A 182 9.25 -1.52 5.45
N PRO A 183 9.09 -0.23 5.10
CA PRO A 183 8.42 0.74 5.95
C PRO A 183 6.90 0.44 6.07
N ASP A 184 6.31 0.92 7.16
CA ASP A 184 4.86 0.86 7.38
C ASP A 184 4.14 1.97 6.63
N VAL A 185 4.79 3.14 6.54
CA VAL A 185 4.25 4.33 5.87
C VAL A 185 5.33 4.95 5.00
N ILE A 186 4.97 5.25 3.77
CA ILE A 186 5.80 5.99 2.81
C ILE A 186 5.10 7.31 2.54
N THR A 187 5.85 8.40 2.60
CA THR A 187 5.37 9.74 2.26
C THR A 187 6.34 10.45 1.33
N GLY A 188 5.91 11.52 0.68
CA GLY A 188 6.68 12.36 -0.22
C GLY A 188 5.76 13.21 -1.06
N TRP A 189 6.33 14.13 -1.83
CA TRP A 189 5.54 14.93 -2.76
C TRP A 189 5.17 14.09 -3.98
N ASN A 190 3.87 13.95 -4.25
CA ASN A 190 3.32 13.25 -5.42
C ASN A 190 3.80 11.78 -5.62
N ILE A 191 4.31 11.13 -4.59
CA ILE A 191 4.93 9.79 -4.70
C ILE A 191 4.01 8.71 -5.27
N GLN A 192 2.70 8.84 -5.08
CA GLN A 192 1.70 7.90 -5.57
C GLN A 192 1.52 7.96 -7.10
N LEU A 193 1.73 9.14 -7.69
CA LEU A 193 1.51 9.37 -9.12
C LEU A 193 2.81 9.43 -9.92
N TYR A 194 3.96 9.61 -9.25
CA TYR A 194 5.24 9.78 -9.91
C TYR A 194 6.31 8.80 -9.41
N ASP A 195 6.87 9.00 -8.22
CA ASP A 195 8.06 8.27 -7.75
C ASP A 195 7.88 6.76 -7.70
N ILE A 196 6.84 6.29 -7.01
CA ILE A 196 6.59 4.85 -6.85
C ILE A 196 6.26 4.19 -8.19
N PRO A 197 5.34 4.73 -9.03
CA PRO A 197 5.12 4.18 -10.36
C PRO A 197 6.37 4.15 -11.23
N TYR A 198 7.21 5.21 -11.20
CA TYR A 198 8.44 5.28 -11.99
C TYR A 198 9.42 4.16 -11.60
N ILE A 199 9.70 4.01 -10.29
CA ILE A 199 10.54 2.91 -9.77
C ILE A 199 9.96 1.54 -10.14
N CYS A 200 8.65 1.35 -9.93
CA CYS A 200 7.99 0.07 -10.17
C CYS A 200 8.06 -0.34 -11.64
N LEU A 201 7.82 0.58 -12.56
CA LEU A 201 7.87 0.29 -14.01
C LEU A 201 9.27 -0.09 -14.46
N LEU A 202 10.30 0.57 -13.96
CA LEU A 202 11.69 0.23 -14.29
C LEU A 202 12.12 -1.10 -13.69
N TYR A 203 11.69 -1.42 -12.48
CA TYR A 203 12.07 -2.66 -11.81
C TYR A 203 11.31 -3.89 -12.31
N THR A 204 10.03 -3.76 -12.65
CA THR A 204 9.16 -4.90 -13.02
C THR A 204 9.09 -5.18 -14.51
N SER A 205 9.43 -4.22 -15.36
CA SER A 205 9.46 -4.42 -16.82
C SER A 205 10.84 -4.84 -17.28
N PRO A 206 10.95 -5.81 -18.20
CA PRO A 206 12.17 -5.91 -19.01
C PRO A 206 12.24 -4.60 -19.79
N SER A 207 13.10 -3.70 -19.37
CA SER A 207 13.29 -2.30 -19.71
C SER A 207 12.26 -1.70 -20.68
N PRO A 208 11.45 -0.70 -20.30
CA PRO A 208 10.60 0.05 -21.23
C PRO A 208 11.44 0.60 -22.39
N ARG A 209 12.72 0.89 -22.16
CA ARG A 209 13.71 1.36 -23.14
C ARG A 209 14.07 0.29 -24.17
N ASP A 210 14.08 -0.98 -23.82
CA ASP A 210 14.32 -2.07 -24.77
C ASP A 210 13.10 -2.32 -25.67
N ARG A 211 11.87 -2.03 -25.20
CA ARG A 211 10.66 -2.08 -26.03
C ARG A 211 10.63 -1.00 -27.11
N GLN A 212 11.21 0.17 -26.88
CA GLN A 212 11.34 1.20 -27.92
C GLN A 212 12.37 0.82 -28.98
N LYS A 213 13.50 0.24 -28.60
CA LYS A 213 14.51 -0.27 -29.56
C LYS A 213 13.95 -1.37 -30.44
N SER A 214 13.07 -2.24 -29.93
CA SER A 214 12.46 -3.32 -30.71
C SER A 214 11.35 -2.86 -31.68
N ARG A 215 10.87 -1.62 -31.54
CA ARG A 215 9.84 -1.01 -32.42
C ARG A 215 10.40 -0.12 -33.52
N MET A 216 11.71 0.13 -33.55
CA MET A 216 12.31 0.79 -34.70
C MET A 216 12.33 -0.17 -35.89
N PRO A 217 11.69 0.16 -37.03
CA PRO A 217 11.82 -0.65 -38.22
C PRO A 217 13.30 -0.69 -38.58
N SER A 218 13.84 -1.90 -38.80
CA SER A 218 15.14 -2.04 -39.43
C SER A 218 15.09 -1.27 -40.75
N SER A 219 15.77 -0.14 -40.82
CA SER A 219 15.97 0.57 -42.08
C SER A 219 16.71 -0.36 -43.04
N ALA A 220 16.00 -0.79 -44.07
CA ALA A 220 16.56 -1.45 -45.22
C ALA A 220 17.47 -0.50 -45.99
#